data_260565bf93957d025e65425b1952cb11
#
_entry.id   260565bf93957d025e65425b1952cb11
#
_cell.length_a   1.000
_cell.length_b   1.000
_cell.length_c   1.000
_cell.angle_alpha   90.00
_cell.angle_beta   90.00
_cell.angle_gamma   90.00
#
_symmetry.space_group_name_H-M   'P 1'
#
loop_
_entity.id
_entity.type
_entity.pdbx_description
1 polymer ?
#
loop_
_entity_poly.entity_id
_entity_poly.type
_entity_poly.pdbx_seq_one_letter_code
_entity_poly.pdbx_strand_id
1 'polypeptide(L)'
;MLIAIDNGNRLVKGIHFEPFISGLTESEVQPFGKDVLKYRGKYYQLSDQRIPYHRDKSEDPRFFVLTLFGIAKEIEALGAYTSDFTHIQLAVGLPPAHYGAQYESFTRFFTGRGAISFTYQDKPYA
;
A
#
# COMPACT_ATOMS: atom_id res chain seq x y z
N MET A 1 6.81 2.46 -15.28
CA MET A 1 7.08 3.34 -14.12
C MET A 1 7.60 2.47 -12.98
N LEU A 2 8.70 2.86 -12.39
CA LEU A 2 9.25 2.16 -11.22
C LEU A 2 8.83 2.90 -9.94
N ILE A 3 8.21 2.16 -9.03
CA ILE A 3 7.82 2.70 -7.72
C ILE A 3 8.43 1.83 -6.64
N ALA A 4 9.11 2.47 -5.69
CA ALA A 4 9.70 1.78 -4.55
C ALA A 4 8.95 2.18 -3.28
N ILE A 5 8.48 1.18 -2.54
CA ILE A 5 7.76 1.36 -1.28
C ILE A 5 8.46 0.55 -0.20
N ASP A 6 8.83 1.22 0.87
CA ASP A 6 9.38 0.56 2.05
C ASP A 6 8.28 0.45 3.11
N ASN A 7 7.76 -0.76 3.29
CA ASN A 7 6.77 -1.06 4.31
C ASN A 7 7.46 -1.39 5.63
N GLY A 8 7.89 -0.35 6.34
CA GLY A 8 8.45 -0.54 7.67
C GLY A 8 7.39 -0.93 8.70
N ASN A 9 7.82 -1.38 9.87
CA ASN A 9 6.90 -1.71 10.96
C ASN A 9 6.27 -0.46 11.57
N ARG A 10 6.89 0.68 11.38
CA ARG A 10 6.47 1.95 11.97
C ARG A 10 5.96 2.92 10.94
N LEU A 11 6.69 3.07 9.82
CA LEU A 11 6.39 4.02 8.77
C LEU A 11 6.42 3.34 7.42
N VAL A 12 5.56 3.79 6.53
CA VAL A 12 5.63 3.49 5.10
C VAL A 12 6.37 4.64 4.44
N LYS A 13 7.39 4.33 3.65
CA LYS A 13 8.25 5.32 3.01
C LYS A 13 8.30 5.11 1.50
N GLY A 14 8.43 6.20 0.79
CA GLY A 14 8.68 6.21 -0.64
C GLY A 14 9.62 7.34 -0.99
N ILE A 15 9.89 7.52 -2.28
CA ILE A 15 10.88 8.50 -2.73
C ILE A 15 10.32 9.92 -2.74
N HIS A 16 9.06 10.07 -3.14
CA HIS A 16 8.49 11.39 -3.44
C HIS A 16 7.36 11.82 -2.52
N PHE A 17 6.93 10.97 -1.58
CA PHE A 17 5.91 11.37 -0.61
C PHE A 17 6.47 11.37 0.80
N GLU A 18 5.81 12.13 1.68
CA GLU A 18 6.16 12.15 3.10
C GLU A 18 5.86 10.79 3.75
N PRO A 19 6.78 10.23 4.55
CA PRO A 19 6.50 8.98 5.25
C PRO A 19 5.22 9.08 6.08
N PHE A 20 4.47 8.00 6.12
CA PHE A 20 3.25 7.95 6.94
C PHE A 20 3.26 6.72 7.85
N ILE A 21 2.51 6.80 8.94
CA ILE A 21 2.47 5.73 9.94
C ILE A 21 1.83 4.49 9.33
N SER A 22 2.40 3.32 9.63
CA SER A 22 1.87 2.02 9.21
C SER A 22 0.62 1.69 10.04
N GLY A 23 -0.41 2.49 9.88
CA GLY A 23 -1.67 2.38 10.61
C GLY A 23 -2.86 2.53 9.68
N LEU A 24 -3.92 1.74 9.95
CA LEU A 24 -5.03 1.61 9.04
C LEU A 24 -6.31 1.28 9.81
N THR A 25 -7.40 1.96 9.44
CA THR A 25 -8.75 1.56 9.87
C THR A 25 -9.51 1.03 8.67
N GLU A 26 -10.41 0.08 8.92
CA GLU A 26 -11.21 -0.59 7.91
C GLU A 26 -12.69 -0.33 8.20
N SER A 27 -13.49 -0.08 7.15
CA SER A 27 -14.91 0.20 7.30
C SER A 27 -15.67 -0.28 6.06
N GLU A 28 -16.93 -0.66 6.26
CA GLU A 28 -17.83 -0.99 5.15
C GLU A 28 -18.51 0.26 4.58
N VAL A 29 -18.40 1.38 5.26
CA VAL A 29 -18.99 2.66 4.89
C VAL A 29 -17.88 3.66 4.68
N GLN A 30 -18.04 4.54 3.70
CA GLN A 30 -17.02 5.55 3.42
C GLN A 30 -16.81 6.47 4.62
N PRO A 31 -15.59 6.52 5.18
CA PRO A 31 -15.30 7.41 6.30
C PRO A 31 -15.14 8.85 5.82
N PHE A 32 -15.29 9.78 6.77
CA PHE A 32 -14.99 11.18 6.52
C PHE A 32 -13.49 11.45 6.60
N GLY A 33 -13.03 12.48 5.90
CA GLY A 33 -11.67 12.96 6.02
C GLY A 33 -10.79 12.58 4.85
N LYS A 34 -9.48 12.66 5.08
CA LYS A 34 -8.45 12.44 4.06
C LYS A 34 -7.95 11.00 4.07
N ASP A 35 -7.18 10.67 3.05
CA ASP A 35 -6.47 9.40 2.94
C ASP A 35 -7.43 8.22 3.03
N VAL A 36 -8.49 8.26 2.21
CA VAL A 36 -9.47 7.18 2.11
C VAL A 36 -9.22 6.41 0.82
N LEU A 37 -9.12 5.09 0.94
CA LEU A 37 -8.91 4.18 -0.17
C LEU A 37 -10.00 3.12 -0.15
N LYS A 38 -10.57 2.84 -1.31
CA LYS A 38 -11.54 1.74 -1.48
C LYS A 38 -10.90 0.62 -2.29
N TYR A 39 -10.95 -0.59 -1.75
CA TYR A 39 -10.41 -1.76 -2.42
C TYR A 39 -11.28 -2.97 -2.10
N ARG A 40 -11.75 -3.66 -3.14
CA ARG A 40 -12.59 -4.86 -3.03
C ARG A 40 -13.81 -4.66 -2.12
N GLY A 41 -14.48 -3.52 -2.28
CA GLY A 41 -15.73 -3.24 -1.58
C GLY A 41 -15.58 -2.76 -0.15
N LYS A 42 -14.37 -2.63 0.35
CA LYS A 42 -14.09 -2.10 1.69
C LYS A 42 -13.38 -0.76 1.61
N TYR A 43 -13.63 0.08 2.60
CA TYR A 43 -12.97 1.37 2.73
C TYR A 43 -11.88 1.27 3.78
N TYR A 44 -10.75 1.90 3.49
CA TYR A 44 -9.60 1.96 4.38
C TYR A 44 -9.18 3.41 4.52
N GLN A 45 -8.75 3.77 5.72
CA GLN A 45 -8.27 5.12 5.99
C GLN A 45 -6.98 5.01 6.80
N LEU A 46 -6.01 5.87 6.47
CA LEU A 46 -4.77 5.91 7.24
C LEU A 46 -5.05 6.36 8.67
N SER A 47 -4.38 5.71 9.60
CA SER A 47 -4.52 5.96 11.04
C SER A 47 -3.16 6.25 11.63
N ASP A 48 -3.11 7.08 12.68
CA ASP A 48 -1.90 7.33 13.44
C ASP A 48 -1.61 6.24 14.48
N GLN A 49 -2.49 5.25 14.59
CA GLN A 49 -2.25 4.08 15.43
C GLN A 49 -1.62 2.98 14.59
N ARG A 50 -0.38 2.67 14.91
CA ARG A 50 0.40 1.68 14.19
C ARG A 50 -0.21 0.28 14.28
N ILE A 51 -0.23 -0.44 13.14
CA ILE A 51 -0.55 -1.87 13.13
C ILE A 51 0.50 -2.59 14.00
N PRO A 52 0.08 -3.50 14.91
CA PRO A 52 1.03 -4.24 15.73
C PRO A 52 2.08 -4.98 14.88
N TYR A 53 3.28 -5.12 15.44
CA TYR A 53 4.38 -5.78 14.75
C TYR A 53 3.97 -7.16 14.25
N HIS A 54 4.29 -7.41 12.98
CA HIS A 54 4.03 -8.68 12.31
C HIS A 54 5.31 -9.20 11.73
N ARG A 55 5.73 -10.37 12.17
CA ARG A 55 6.96 -10.97 11.66
C ARG A 55 6.84 -11.34 10.19
N ASP A 56 5.68 -11.87 9.80
CA ASP A 56 5.38 -12.21 8.42
C ASP A 56 4.26 -11.30 7.90
N LYS A 57 4.64 -10.23 7.20
CA LYS A 57 3.69 -9.27 6.64
C LYS A 57 2.82 -9.85 5.53
N SER A 58 3.21 -10.98 4.94
CA SER A 58 2.41 -11.63 3.91
C SER A 58 1.13 -12.24 4.46
N GLU A 59 1.02 -12.41 5.78
CA GLU A 59 -0.18 -12.94 6.43
C GLU A 59 -1.22 -11.86 6.72
N ASP A 60 -0.84 -10.58 6.66
CA ASP A 60 -1.74 -9.49 6.99
C ASP A 60 -2.05 -8.66 5.75
N PRO A 61 -3.29 -8.76 5.21
CA PRO A 61 -3.67 -8.00 4.01
C PRO A 61 -3.60 -6.48 4.18
N ARG A 62 -3.55 -5.98 5.41
CA ARG A 62 -3.43 -4.54 5.64
C ARG A 62 -2.13 -3.97 5.09
N PHE A 63 -1.05 -4.75 5.10
CA PHE A 63 0.22 -4.28 4.52
C PHE A 63 0.13 -4.13 3.00
N PHE A 64 -0.67 -4.96 2.34
CA PHE A 64 -0.93 -4.78 0.92
C PHE A 64 -1.67 -3.46 0.67
N VAL A 65 -2.69 -3.17 1.47
CA VAL A 65 -3.46 -1.92 1.33
C VAL A 65 -2.58 -0.71 1.62
N LEU A 66 -1.71 -0.77 2.63
CA LEU A 66 -0.74 0.29 2.88
C LEU A 66 0.17 0.53 1.68
N THR A 67 0.55 -0.51 0.97
CA THR A 67 1.33 -0.39 -0.27
C THR A 67 0.53 0.32 -1.35
N LEU A 68 -0.77 0.05 -1.47
CA LEU A 68 -1.63 0.77 -2.41
C LEU A 68 -1.70 2.27 -2.09
N PHE A 69 -1.78 2.64 -0.81
CA PHE A 69 -1.67 4.03 -0.41
C PHE A 69 -0.34 4.65 -0.86
N GLY A 70 0.75 3.92 -0.66
CA GLY A 70 2.07 4.39 -1.08
C GLY A 70 2.16 4.58 -2.58
N ILE A 71 1.64 3.65 -3.36
CA ILE A 71 1.62 3.75 -4.82
C ILE A 71 0.83 4.97 -5.27
N ALA A 72 -0.36 5.18 -4.71
CA ALA A 72 -1.18 6.33 -5.08
C ALA A 72 -0.50 7.66 -4.72
N LYS A 73 0.08 7.74 -3.53
CA LYS A 73 0.80 8.94 -3.11
C LYS A 73 2.01 9.24 -3.99
N GLU A 74 2.73 8.21 -4.40
CA GLU A 74 3.88 8.37 -5.28
C GLU A 74 3.46 8.85 -6.68
N ILE A 75 2.39 8.27 -7.23
CA ILE A 75 1.84 8.69 -8.52
C ILE A 75 1.39 10.14 -8.47
N GLU A 76 0.70 10.54 -7.41
CA GLU A 76 0.26 11.93 -7.25
C GLU A 76 1.44 12.89 -7.10
N ALA A 77 2.45 12.51 -6.32
CA ALA A 77 3.63 13.35 -6.13
C ALA A 77 4.41 13.57 -7.43
N LEU A 78 4.41 12.55 -8.30
CA LEU A 78 5.04 12.64 -9.62
C LEU A 78 4.18 13.35 -10.66
N GLY A 79 2.93 13.68 -10.34
CA GLY A 79 1.99 14.24 -11.31
C GLY A 79 1.67 13.30 -12.45
N ALA A 80 1.75 11.99 -12.21
CA ALA A 80 1.63 10.96 -13.23
C ALA A 80 0.27 10.26 -13.24
N TYR A 81 -0.72 10.81 -12.54
CA TYR A 81 -2.04 10.18 -12.48
C TYR A 81 -2.68 10.10 -13.87
N THR A 82 -3.28 8.94 -14.16
CA THR A 82 -4.12 8.74 -15.33
C THR A 82 -5.27 7.82 -14.93
N SER A 83 -6.43 8.01 -15.56
CA SER A 83 -7.57 7.11 -15.40
C SER A 83 -7.41 5.82 -16.20
N ASP A 84 -6.41 5.76 -17.07
CA ASP A 84 -6.11 4.58 -17.86
C ASP A 84 -5.29 3.58 -17.05
N PHE A 85 -5.11 2.39 -17.62
CA PHE A 85 -4.33 1.33 -17.01
C PHE A 85 -2.86 1.77 -16.86
N THR A 86 -2.31 1.58 -15.67
CA THR A 86 -0.92 1.95 -15.37
C THR A 86 -0.08 0.71 -15.10
N HIS A 87 1.04 0.60 -15.82
CA HIS A 87 2.02 -0.46 -15.58
C HIS A 87 3.07 0.03 -14.59
N ILE A 88 3.22 -0.72 -13.49
CA ILE A 88 4.16 -0.36 -12.43
C ILE A 88 5.12 -1.53 -12.19
N GLN A 89 6.41 -1.21 -12.13
CA GLN A 89 7.40 -2.10 -11.55
C GLN A 89 7.54 -1.71 -10.09
N LEU A 90 7.16 -2.61 -9.19
CA LEU A 90 7.12 -2.33 -7.76
C LEU A 90 8.31 -2.96 -7.07
N ALA A 91 9.10 -2.13 -6.38
CA ALA A 91 10.14 -2.58 -5.47
C ALA A 91 9.64 -2.40 -4.05
N VAL A 92 9.63 -3.46 -3.26
CA VAL A 92 9.15 -3.43 -1.88
C VAL A 92 10.28 -3.84 -0.96
N GLY A 93 10.53 -3.00 0.06
CA GLY A 93 11.56 -3.28 1.06
C GLY A 93 11.07 -4.26 2.11
N LEU A 94 11.95 -5.18 2.48
CA LEU A 94 11.76 -6.09 3.60
C LEU A 94 12.80 -5.80 4.67
N PRO A 95 12.44 -5.85 5.97
CA PRO A 95 13.46 -5.83 7.01
C PRO A 95 14.48 -6.96 6.80
N PRO A 96 15.79 -6.72 7.00
CA PRO A 96 16.81 -7.75 6.74
C PRO A 96 16.56 -9.08 7.46
N ALA A 97 15.98 -9.03 8.65
CA ALA A 97 15.67 -10.25 9.42
C ALA A 97 14.60 -11.12 8.76
N HIS A 98 13.86 -10.59 7.78
CA HIS A 98 12.78 -11.30 7.10
C HIS A 98 13.19 -11.88 5.75
N TYR A 99 14.43 -11.66 5.31
CA TYR A 99 14.91 -12.29 4.09
C TYR A 99 15.07 -13.79 4.29
N GLY A 100 15.11 -14.53 3.22
CA GLY A 100 15.21 -15.98 3.24
C GLY A 100 13.86 -16.64 3.40
N ALA A 101 13.53 -17.12 4.60
CA ALA A 101 12.30 -17.92 4.82
C ALA A 101 11.01 -17.24 4.35
N GLN A 102 10.95 -15.91 4.38
CA GLN A 102 9.73 -15.18 4.05
C GLN A 102 9.75 -14.55 2.66
N TYR A 103 10.86 -14.63 1.94
CA TYR A 103 11.00 -13.97 0.65
C TYR A 103 9.94 -14.42 -0.36
N GLU A 104 9.74 -15.71 -0.49
CA GLU A 104 8.77 -16.25 -1.45
C GLU A 104 7.33 -15.91 -1.08
N SER A 105 6.98 -16.03 0.20
CA SER A 105 5.64 -15.67 0.68
C SER A 105 5.36 -14.20 0.45
N PHE A 106 6.33 -13.35 0.74
CA PHE A 106 6.19 -11.92 0.58
C PHE A 106 6.04 -11.55 -0.90
N THR A 107 6.82 -12.18 -1.77
CA THR A 107 6.71 -11.98 -3.21
C THR A 107 5.31 -12.37 -3.70
N ARG A 108 4.81 -13.53 -3.30
CA ARG A 108 3.47 -13.98 -3.70
C ARG A 108 2.36 -13.07 -3.18
N PHE A 109 2.56 -12.46 -2.01
CA PHE A 109 1.62 -11.51 -1.45
C PHE A 109 1.31 -10.37 -2.42
N PHE A 110 2.31 -9.92 -3.17
CA PHE A 110 2.16 -8.84 -4.14
C PHE A 110 1.90 -9.32 -5.57
N THR A 111 2.51 -10.41 -6.00
CA THR A 111 2.49 -10.82 -7.40
C THR A 111 1.32 -11.74 -7.77
N GLY A 112 0.74 -12.42 -6.80
CA GLY A 112 -0.35 -13.38 -7.05
C GLY A 112 -1.72 -12.74 -7.27
N ARG A 113 -1.82 -11.42 -7.33
CA ARG A 113 -3.10 -10.71 -7.37
C ARG A 113 -3.57 -10.31 -8.75
N GLY A 114 -2.72 -10.42 -9.77
CA GLY A 114 -3.06 -9.99 -11.13
C GLY A 114 -3.25 -8.49 -11.24
N ALA A 115 -4.13 -8.07 -12.14
CA ALA A 115 -4.47 -6.65 -12.28
C ALA A 115 -5.23 -6.16 -11.06
N ILE A 116 -4.89 -4.97 -10.58
CA ILE A 116 -5.45 -4.41 -9.35
C ILE A 116 -6.14 -3.10 -9.66
N SER A 117 -7.35 -2.94 -9.12
CA SER A 117 -8.11 -1.71 -9.22
C SER A 117 -8.50 -1.25 -7.82
N PHE A 118 -8.34 0.02 -7.56
CA PHE A 118 -8.74 0.62 -6.30
C PHE A 118 -9.08 2.09 -6.51
N THR A 119 -9.70 2.70 -5.52
CA THR A 119 -10.00 4.14 -5.53
C THR A 119 -9.24 4.80 -4.38
N TYR A 120 -8.58 5.92 -4.66
CA TYR A 120 -7.92 6.72 -3.63
C TYR A 120 -8.34 8.16 -3.78
N GLN A 121 -8.88 8.75 -2.72
CA GLN A 121 -9.39 10.13 -2.70
C GLN A 121 -10.39 10.35 -3.85
N ASP A 122 -11.29 9.39 -4.03
CA ASP A 122 -12.34 9.37 -5.08
C ASP A 122 -11.81 9.28 -6.51
N LYS A 123 -10.53 9.03 -6.72
CA LYS A 123 -9.95 8.81 -8.04
C LYS A 123 -9.70 7.33 -8.30
N PRO A 124 -10.16 6.78 -9.42
CA PRO A 124 -9.89 5.37 -9.74
C PRO A 124 -8.45 5.16 -10.20
N TYR A 125 -7.85 4.09 -9.73
CA TYR A 125 -6.53 3.61 -10.14
C TYR A 125 -6.66 2.18 -10.67
N ALA A 126 -5.98 1.91 -11.76
CA ALA A 126 -5.98 0.59 -12.35
C ALA A 126 -4.61 0.21 -12.91
#